data_bd685cd39641d891875c98c2884bb6e8
#
_entry.id   bd685cd39641d891875c98c2884bb6e8
#
_cell.length_a   1.000
_cell.length_b   1.000
_cell.length_c   1.000
_cell.angle_alpha   90.00
_cell.angle_beta   90.00
_cell.angle_gamma   90.00
#
_symmetry.space_group_name_H-M   'P 1'
#
loop_
_entity.id
_entity.type
_entity.pdbx_description
1 polymer ?
#
loop_
_entity_poly.entity_id
_entity_poly.type
_entity_poly.pdbx_seq_one_letter_code
_entity_poly.pdbx_strand_id
1 'polypeptide(L)'
;MKKVFAILMAAVMSLSLAACGSAASTGSDKTEPEAGSTSTAAYDYSSYTGETIDAIKKAGKLVVGTEAQYAPFEFKDMNANFVGCDMWLAQQIADALGVKLEVMDMSFDGIIPAVKSGQADIGIAAMTVDEERVKEIDFTEVYQKDEQKLIVKKGNESVYTSKESLAGEQVGAQRGTVQSKLVENALPESKLFELDKWPALALEVANGNIAAIVVDGAVADGLIANNDNIVIADFEFSKEDANFGKAGVLAKGHDDLKELVNAVITNVQNDGSFQAAYDEAVELSQSMGI
;
A
#
# COMPACT_ATOMS: atom_id res chain seq x y z
N MET A 1 -44.72 38.22 -21.77
CA MET A 1 -45.02 37.91 -23.20
C MET A 1 -44.51 36.49 -23.42
N LYS A 2 -45.38 35.43 -23.21
CA LYS A 2 -46.08 34.64 -24.23
C LYS A 2 -45.11 34.18 -25.36
N LYS A 3 -44.86 32.87 -25.51
CA LYS A 3 -45.69 31.75 -26.01
C LYS A 3 -44.94 30.40 -25.78
N VAL A 4 -45.46 29.51 -25.14
CA VAL A 4 -46.08 28.18 -25.34
C VAL A 4 -46.06 27.66 -26.79
N PHE A 5 -45.50 26.45 -26.99
CA PHE A 5 -45.98 25.46 -27.94
C PHE A 5 -45.64 24.04 -27.46
N ALA A 6 -46.67 23.31 -27.16
CA ALA A 6 -46.72 21.84 -27.02
C ALA A 6 -47.29 21.24 -28.30
N ILE A 7 -47.02 19.98 -28.59
CA ILE A 7 -47.78 18.99 -29.40
C ILE A 7 -46.82 17.79 -29.62
N LEU A 8 -47.04 16.61 -29.20
CA LEU A 8 -48.04 15.54 -29.21
C LEU A 8 -47.60 14.31 -29.99
N MET A 9 -47.59 13.19 -29.33
CA MET A 9 -47.92 11.79 -29.70
C MET A 9 -47.42 11.17 -31.04
N ALA A 10 -46.86 9.95 -30.97
CA ALA A 10 -47.58 8.74 -31.31
C ALA A 10 -46.82 7.45 -30.98
N ALA A 11 -47.50 6.54 -30.32
CA ALA A 11 -47.11 5.15 -30.09
C ALA A 11 -47.45 4.29 -31.32
N VAL A 12 -46.59 3.31 -31.62
CA VAL A 12 -46.99 2.11 -32.39
C VAL A 12 -46.34 0.88 -31.78
N MET A 13 -47.13 0.02 -31.20
CA MET A 13 -46.82 -1.39 -30.91
C MET A 13 -46.93 -2.18 -32.22
N SER A 14 -46.03 -3.13 -32.40
CA SER A 14 -46.33 -4.36 -33.18
C SER A 14 -45.45 -5.52 -32.74
N LEU A 15 -46.08 -6.51 -32.17
CA LEU A 15 -45.61 -7.90 -31.97
C LEU A 15 -45.45 -8.57 -33.36
N SER A 16 -44.44 -9.42 -33.51
CA SER A 16 -44.57 -10.64 -34.31
C SER A 16 -43.52 -11.68 -33.96
N LEU A 17 -44.00 -12.93 -33.80
CA LEU A 17 -43.33 -14.17 -33.42
C LEU A 17 -42.47 -14.78 -34.56
N ALA A 18 -41.47 -15.50 -34.12
CA ALA A 18 -40.91 -16.79 -34.58
C ALA A 18 -40.66 -17.08 -36.07
N ALA A 19 -39.42 -17.54 -36.35
CA ALA A 19 -39.16 -18.87 -36.94
C ALA A 19 -37.66 -19.14 -37.08
N CYS A 20 -37.29 -20.42 -36.83
CA CYS A 20 -35.98 -21.04 -37.00
C CYS A 20 -35.49 -21.02 -38.46
N GLY A 21 -34.17 -20.94 -38.67
CA GLY A 21 -33.53 -21.25 -39.93
C GLY A 21 -32.02 -21.09 -39.90
N SER A 22 -31.28 -22.20 -39.90
CA SER A 22 -29.82 -22.27 -40.06
C SER A 22 -29.36 -21.73 -41.42
N ALA A 23 -28.31 -20.92 -41.42
CA ALA A 23 -27.26 -20.91 -42.46
C ALA A 23 -26.09 -20.00 -42.07
N ALA A 24 -24.89 -20.51 -42.27
CA ALA A 24 -23.61 -19.85 -42.01
C ALA A 24 -23.36 -18.68 -42.96
N SER A 25 -22.78 -17.57 -42.39
CA SER A 25 -21.87 -16.71 -43.14
C SER A 25 -21.03 -15.83 -42.23
N THR A 26 -19.78 -15.82 -42.50
CA THR A 26 -18.66 -15.02 -42.00
C THR A 26 -19.01 -13.55 -41.80
N GLY A 27 -18.75 -13.04 -40.57
CA GLY A 27 -18.81 -11.62 -40.26
C GLY A 27 -17.93 -11.30 -39.07
N SER A 28 -16.95 -10.49 -39.32
CA SER A 28 -15.94 -9.89 -38.46
C SER A 28 -16.46 -9.48 -37.07
N ASP A 29 -16.11 -10.19 -36.06
CA ASP A 29 -16.40 -9.85 -34.65
C ASP A 29 -15.27 -8.97 -34.11
N LYS A 30 -15.61 -7.75 -33.78
CA LYS A 30 -14.77 -6.88 -32.99
C LYS A 30 -14.91 -7.31 -31.55
N THR A 31 -13.96 -8.11 -31.06
CA THR A 31 -13.81 -8.42 -29.64
C THR A 31 -13.32 -7.15 -28.94
N GLU A 32 -14.17 -6.55 -28.12
CA GLU A 32 -13.73 -5.71 -27.02
C GLU A 32 -12.86 -6.57 -26.10
N PRO A 33 -11.74 -6.05 -25.56
CA PRO A 33 -10.96 -6.81 -24.60
C PRO A 33 -11.77 -6.90 -23.30
N GLU A 34 -12.28 -8.08 -23.00
CA GLU A 34 -12.69 -8.43 -21.65
C GLU A 34 -11.48 -8.26 -20.74
N ALA A 35 -11.60 -7.40 -19.72
CA ALA A 35 -10.67 -7.30 -18.63
C ALA A 35 -10.51 -8.70 -18.04
N GLY A 36 -9.30 -9.25 -18.12
CA GLY A 36 -8.97 -10.58 -17.66
C GLY A 36 -9.18 -10.65 -16.13
N SER A 37 -10.33 -11.16 -15.73
CA SER A 37 -10.54 -11.69 -14.40
C SER A 37 -9.65 -12.92 -14.27
N THR A 38 -8.47 -12.77 -13.73
CA THR A 38 -7.68 -13.87 -13.18
C THR A 38 -8.54 -14.46 -12.06
N SER A 39 -9.16 -15.59 -12.34
CA SER A 39 -9.83 -16.43 -11.35
C SER A 39 -8.78 -16.87 -10.33
N THR A 40 -8.62 -16.10 -9.26
CA THR A 40 -7.93 -16.59 -8.06
C THR A 40 -8.68 -17.82 -7.59
N ALA A 41 -7.99 -18.95 -7.40
CA ALA A 41 -8.58 -20.12 -6.79
C ALA A 41 -9.26 -19.67 -5.49
N ALA A 42 -10.57 -19.92 -5.37
CA ALA A 42 -11.30 -19.50 -4.18
C ALA A 42 -10.79 -20.34 -2.99
N TYR A 43 -9.96 -19.76 -2.16
CA TYR A 43 -9.50 -20.37 -0.92
C TYR A 43 -10.64 -20.42 0.09
N ASP A 44 -10.77 -21.53 0.81
CA ASP A 44 -11.77 -21.68 1.85
C ASP A 44 -11.21 -21.30 3.23
N TYR A 45 -11.66 -20.19 3.75
CA TYR A 45 -11.30 -19.68 5.07
C TYR A 45 -12.37 -19.97 6.14
N SER A 46 -13.40 -20.75 5.85
CA SER A 46 -14.53 -21.01 6.74
C SER A 46 -14.15 -21.74 8.04
N SER A 47 -13.00 -22.43 8.04
CA SER A 47 -12.48 -23.14 9.23
C SER A 47 -11.85 -22.21 10.26
N TYR A 48 -11.51 -20.96 9.88
CA TYR A 48 -10.95 -19.98 10.81
C TYR A 48 -12.07 -19.32 11.61
N THR A 49 -12.05 -19.55 12.92
CA THR A 49 -13.05 -19.08 13.90
C THR A 49 -12.37 -18.63 15.17
N GLY A 50 -12.99 -17.73 15.90
CA GLY A 50 -12.50 -17.24 17.18
C GLY A 50 -13.20 -15.95 17.60
N GLU A 51 -12.90 -15.48 18.78
CA GLU A 51 -13.61 -14.35 19.39
C GLU A 51 -13.41 -13.05 18.57
N THR A 52 -12.20 -12.81 18.10
CA THR A 52 -11.85 -11.61 17.29
C THR A 52 -12.53 -11.69 15.93
N ILE A 53 -12.44 -12.84 15.25
CA ILE A 53 -13.08 -13.08 13.94
C ILE A 53 -14.60 -12.93 14.06
N ASP A 54 -15.22 -13.48 15.09
CA ASP A 54 -16.67 -13.40 15.30
C ASP A 54 -17.13 -11.96 15.59
N ALA A 55 -16.32 -11.18 16.34
CA ALA A 55 -16.58 -9.77 16.59
C ALA A 55 -16.56 -8.95 15.29
N ILE A 56 -15.54 -9.16 14.44
CA ILE A 56 -15.41 -8.49 13.13
C ILE A 56 -16.58 -8.88 12.21
N LYS A 57 -16.90 -10.17 12.09
CA LYS A 57 -18.05 -10.65 11.30
C LYS A 57 -19.36 -10.07 11.79
N LYS A 58 -19.56 -9.96 13.10
CA LYS A 58 -20.74 -9.33 13.70
C LYS A 58 -20.82 -7.84 13.42
N ALA A 59 -19.66 -7.14 13.41
CA ALA A 59 -19.57 -5.73 13.03
C ALA A 59 -19.82 -5.51 11.53
N GLY A 60 -19.63 -6.55 10.70
CA GLY A 60 -19.81 -6.51 9.25
C GLY A 60 -18.72 -5.73 8.50
N LYS A 61 -17.62 -5.42 9.17
CA LYS A 61 -16.48 -4.69 8.60
C LYS A 61 -15.17 -5.07 9.28
N LEU A 62 -14.07 -5.01 8.50
CA LEU A 62 -12.70 -5.02 8.97
C LEU A 62 -12.17 -3.59 8.92
N VAL A 63 -11.73 -3.06 10.06
CA VAL A 63 -11.15 -1.71 10.15
C VAL A 63 -9.63 -1.82 10.07
N VAL A 64 -9.05 -1.25 9.00
CA VAL A 64 -7.60 -1.29 8.73
C VAL A 64 -6.99 0.09 8.93
N GLY A 65 -6.06 0.20 9.88
CA GLY A 65 -5.24 1.40 10.07
C GLY A 65 -4.10 1.46 9.05
N THR A 66 -3.93 2.61 8.40
CA THR A 66 -2.88 2.82 7.38
C THR A 66 -2.45 4.29 7.31
N GLU A 67 -1.36 4.58 6.57
CA GLU A 67 -0.89 5.94 6.25
C GLU A 67 -0.77 6.09 4.73
N ALA A 68 -1.85 6.57 4.08
CA ALA A 68 -2.01 6.49 2.63
C ALA A 68 -1.23 7.56 1.83
N GLN A 69 0.10 7.61 2.04
CA GLN A 69 1.06 8.45 1.29
C GLN A 69 2.38 7.69 1.02
N TYR A 70 2.32 6.37 0.93
CA TYR A 70 3.48 5.49 0.82
C TYR A 70 3.38 4.54 -0.38
N ALA A 71 3.32 5.10 -1.60
CA ALA A 71 3.29 4.33 -2.84
C ALA A 71 4.59 3.48 -2.98
N PRO A 72 4.50 2.25 -3.49
CA PRO A 72 3.33 1.58 -4.07
C PRO A 72 2.49 0.79 -3.06
N PHE A 73 2.78 0.87 -1.76
CA PHE A 73 2.12 0.08 -0.73
C PHE A 73 0.70 0.59 -0.44
N GLU A 74 0.57 1.83 0.02
CA GLU A 74 -0.71 2.47 0.34
C GLU A 74 -0.70 3.95 -0.03
N PHE A 75 -1.62 4.35 -0.89
CA PHE A 75 -1.74 5.73 -1.36
C PHE A 75 -3.17 6.03 -1.85
N LYS A 76 -3.42 7.27 -2.25
CA LYS A 76 -4.71 7.66 -2.83
C LYS A 76 -4.59 7.92 -4.32
N ASP A 77 -5.51 7.34 -5.08
CA ASP A 77 -5.62 7.61 -6.51
C ASP A 77 -6.17 9.03 -6.79
N MET A 78 -6.29 9.39 -8.07
CA MET A 78 -6.82 10.69 -8.51
C MET A 78 -8.27 10.94 -8.08
N ASN A 79 -9.00 9.88 -7.68
CA ASN A 79 -10.38 9.96 -7.19
C ASN A 79 -10.43 9.89 -5.66
N ALA A 80 -9.28 9.96 -4.99
CA ALA A 80 -9.12 9.80 -3.55
C ALA A 80 -9.52 8.42 -3.00
N ASN A 81 -9.53 7.39 -3.84
CA ASN A 81 -9.67 6.00 -3.38
C ASN A 81 -8.34 5.53 -2.78
N PHE A 82 -8.44 4.71 -1.75
CA PHE A 82 -7.28 4.03 -1.19
C PHE A 82 -6.88 2.87 -2.08
N VAL A 83 -5.63 2.90 -2.56
CA VAL A 83 -5.06 1.94 -3.52
C VAL A 83 -3.64 1.55 -3.11
N GLY A 84 -3.06 0.57 -3.81
CA GLY A 84 -1.74 0.03 -3.51
C GLY A 84 -1.80 -1.41 -3.06
N CYS A 85 -0.66 -2.10 -3.03
CA CYS A 85 -0.61 -3.53 -2.72
C CYS A 85 -1.04 -3.85 -1.27
N ASP A 86 -0.84 -2.94 -0.32
CA ASP A 86 -1.30 -3.07 1.05
C ASP A 86 -2.83 -2.96 1.13
N MET A 87 -3.42 -2.06 0.36
CA MET A 87 -4.88 -1.92 0.29
C MET A 87 -5.52 -3.11 -0.43
N TRP A 88 -4.85 -3.63 -1.46
CA TRP A 88 -5.26 -4.88 -2.10
C TRP A 88 -5.22 -6.05 -1.12
N LEU A 89 -4.13 -6.20 -0.34
CA LEU A 89 -4.01 -7.25 0.69
C LEU A 89 -5.11 -7.10 1.77
N ALA A 90 -5.37 -5.86 2.22
CA ALA A 90 -6.44 -5.57 3.17
C ALA A 90 -7.82 -6.00 2.64
N GLN A 91 -8.07 -5.81 1.34
CA GLN A 91 -9.31 -6.28 0.71
C GLN A 91 -9.39 -7.81 0.68
N GLN A 92 -8.27 -8.52 0.37
CA GLN A 92 -8.25 -9.99 0.40
C GLN A 92 -8.58 -10.53 1.80
N ILE A 93 -8.08 -9.86 2.86
CA ILE A 93 -8.39 -10.24 4.25
C ILE A 93 -9.87 -9.99 4.56
N ALA A 94 -10.43 -8.86 4.15
CA ALA A 94 -11.83 -8.54 4.35
C ALA A 94 -12.74 -9.54 3.61
N ASP A 95 -12.39 -9.92 2.39
CA ASP A 95 -13.10 -10.92 1.58
C ASP A 95 -13.03 -12.31 2.23
N ALA A 96 -11.87 -12.71 2.77
CA ALA A 96 -11.72 -13.97 3.52
C ALA A 96 -12.59 -14.04 4.78
N LEU A 97 -12.82 -12.90 5.43
CA LEU A 97 -13.73 -12.74 6.57
C LEU A 97 -15.21 -12.64 6.15
N GLY A 98 -15.49 -12.34 4.87
CA GLY A 98 -16.85 -12.09 4.36
C GLY A 98 -17.45 -10.76 4.84
N VAL A 99 -16.63 -9.74 5.05
CA VAL A 99 -17.01 -8.42 5.56
C VAL A 99 -16.53 -7.29 4.63
N LYS A 100 -16.98 -6.05 4.89
CA LYS A 100 -16.51 -4.88 4.16
C LYS A 100 -15.16 -4.40 4.71
N LEU A 101 -14.29 -3.92 3.83
CA LEU A 101 -13.11 -3.16 4.22
C LEU A 101 -13.49 -1.73 4.61
N GLU A 102 -13.02 -1.26 5.77
CA GLU A 102 -13.05 0.14 6.19
C GLU A 102 -11.62 0.61 6.44
N VAL A 103 -11.15 1.59 5.68
CA VAL A 103 -9.77 2.11 5.79
C VAL A 103 -9.77 3.33 6.70
N MET A 104 -8.90 3.33 7.70
CA MET A 104 -8.66 4.43 8.63
C MET A 104 -7.27 5.04 8.33
N ASP A 105 -7.25 6.14 7.56
CA ASP A 105 -6.05 6.88 7.20
C ASP A 105 -5.61 7.79 8.34
N MET A 106 -4.37 7.64 8.82
CA MET A 106 -3.82 8.39 9.94
C MET A 106 -2.30 8.57 9.80
N SER A 107 -1.66 9.25 10.76
CA SER A 107 -0.19 9.28 10.82
C SER A 107 0.37 7.89 11.15
N PHE A 108 1.53 7.56 10.59
CA PHE A 108 2.16 6.24 10.75
C PHE A 108 2.38 5.87 12.22
N ASP A 109 2.84 6.81 13.05
CA ASP A 109 3.04 6.62 14.48
C ASP A 109 1.73 6.43 15.28
N GLY A 110 0.58 6.79 14.69
CA GLY A 110 -0.75 6.57 15.26
C GLY A 110 -1.29 5.15 15.07
N ILE A 111 -0.75 4.35 14.13
CA ILE A 111 -1.31 3.05 13.76
C ILE A 111 -1.25 2.04 14.91
N ILE A 112 -0.08 1.86 15.53
CA ILE A 112 0.08 0.93 16.66
C ILE A 112 -0.84 1.30 17.84
N PRO A 113 -0.93 2.56 18.29
CA PRO A 113 -1.92 2.98 19.28
C PRO A 113 -3.37 2.67 18.89
N ALA A 114 -3.76 2.88 17.62
CA ALA A 114 -5.10 2.60 17.13
C ALA A 114 -5.43 1.10 17.19
N VAL A 115 -4.49 0.24 16.77
CA VAL A 115 -4.63 -1.22 16.87
C VAL A 115 -4.71 -1.68 18.33
N LYS A 116 -3.83 -1.18 19.21
CA LYS A 116 -3.82 -1.53 20.66
C LYS A 116 -5.11 -1.11 21.37
N SER A 117 -5.74 -0.03 20.93
CA SER A 117 -6.99 0.47 21.53
C SER A 117 -8.25 -0.16 20.93
N GLY A 118 -8.13 -0.97 19.86
CA GLY A 118 -9.25 -1.55 19.14
C GLY A 118 -10.01 -0.54 18.25
N GLN A 119 -9.41 0.60 17.93
CA GLN A 119 -9.92 1.53 16.92
C GLN A 119 -9.73 0.98 15.51
N ALA A 120 -8.64 0.27 15.28
CA ALA A 120 -8.41 -0.54 14.10
C ALA A 120 -8.26 -2.01 14.53
N ASP A 121 -8.80 -2.93 13.73
CA ASP A 121 -8.68 -4.37 13.95
C ASP A 121 -7.27 -4.87 13.60
N ILE A 122 -6.67 -4.26 12.58
CA ILE A 122 -5.33 -4.56 12.06
C ILE A 122 -4.71 -3.30 11.47
N GLY A 123 -3.38 -3.17 11.54
CA GLY A 123 -2.62 -2.17 10.78
C GLY A 123 -1.95 -2.81 9.58
N ILE A 124 -2.14 -2.25 8.38
CA ILE A 124 -1.44 -2.64 7.14
C ILE A 124 -0.92 -1.34 6.52
N ALA A 125 0.40 -1.13 6.60
CA ALA A 125 1.05 0.15 6.28
C ALA A 125 2.55 -0.02 6.02
N ALA A 126 2.93 -1.00 5.20
CA ALA A 126 4.32 -1.37 4.94
C ALA A 126 5.18 -1.44 6.22
N MET A 127 4.56 -1.85 7.35
CA MET A 127 5.20 -1.75 8.65
C MET A 127 6.28 -2.81 8.81
N THR A 128 7.50 -2.35 9.09
CA THR A 128 8.64 -3.23 9.31
C THR A 128 8.54 -3.94 10.65
N VAL A 129 8.84 -5.24 10.67
CA VAL A 129 9.01 -6.03 11.89
C VAL A 129 10.23 -5.50 12.66
N ASP A 130 10.00 -5.12 13.91
CA ASP A 130 10.98 -4.48 14.78
C ASP A 130 10.89 -5.05 16.20
N GLU A 131 12.03 -5.33 16.84
CA GLU A 131 12.09 -6.00 18.14
C GLU A 131 11.37 -5.20 19.26
N GLU A 132 11.36 -3.87 19.21
CA GLU A 132 10.65 -3.05 20.17
C GLU A 132 9.14 -3.15 19.96
N ARG A 133 8.69 -3.11 18.70
CA ARG A 133 7.28 -3.24 18.36
C ARG A 133 6.72 -4.61 18.73
N VAL A 134 7.50 -5.70 18.52
CA VAL A 134 7.11 -7.07 18.92
C VAL A 134 6.78 -7.19 20.41
N LYS A 135 7.36 -6.36 21.27
CA LYS A 135 7.01 -6.32 22.70
C LYS A 135 5.58 -5.82 22.95
N GLU A 136 5.06 -4.97 22.08
CA GLU A 136 3.80 -4.27 22.25
C GLU A 136 2.62 -4.82 21.41
N ILE A 137 2.92 -5.36 20.24
CA ILE A 137 1.95 -5.86 19.26
C ILE A 137 2.40 -7.19 18.68
N ASP A 138 1.52 -7.89 17.99
CA ASP A 138 1.86 -9.05 17.19
C ASP A 138 1.97 -8.68 15.71
N PHE A 139 2.87 -9.36 15.00
CA PHE A 139 3.04 -9.26 13.56
C PHE A 139 2.47 -10.48 12.86
N THR A 140 1.98 -10.27 11.65
CA THR A 140 1.66 -11.36 10.70
C THR A 140 2.95 -11.96 10.13
N GLU A 141 2.81 -12.98 9.26
CA GLU A 141 3.88 -13.34 8.33
C GLU A 141 4.29 -12.13 7.49
N VAL A 142 5.57 -12.11 7.10
CA VAL A 142 6.14 -11.06 6.23
C VAL A 142 5.58 -11.24 4.82
N TYR A 143 4.90 -10.20 4.30
CA TYR A 143 4.33 -10.23 2.95
C TYR A 143 5.24 -9.62 1.88
N GLN A 144 6.19 -8.72 2.26
CA GLN A 144 7.16 -8.10 1.36
C GLN A 144 8.49 -7.85 2.08
N LYS A 145 9.60 -7.84 1.31
CA LYS A 145 10.93 -7.44 1.80
C LYS A 145 11.46 -6.32 0.94
N ASP A 146 12.13 -5.38 1.55
CA ASP A 146 12.70 -4.23 0.85
C ASP A 146 14.04 -3.83 1.47
N GLU A 147 14.87 -3.17 0.65
CA GLU A 147 16.13 -2.59 1.04
C GLU A 147 15.95 -1.12 1.42
N GLN A 148 16.86 -0.58 2.23
CA GLN A 148 16.88 0.86 2.52
C GLN A 148 17.76 1.59 1.53
N LYS A 149 17.30 2.74 1.05
CA LYS A 149 18.04 3.63 0.16
C LYS A 149 18.24 5.00 0.80
N LEU A 150 19.33 5.64 0.42
CA LEU A 150 19.60 7.03 0.77
C LEU A 150 19.26 7.91 -0.43
N ILE A 151 18.28 8.81 -0.28
CA ILE A 151 17.95 9.80 -1.31
C ILE A 151 18.66 11.11 -0.96
N VAL A 152 19.29 11.71 -1.95
CA VAL A 152 20.02 12.98 -1.86
C VAL A 152 19.56 13.95 -2.92
N LYS A 153 19.93 15.23 -2.78
CA LYS A 153 19.74 16.22 -3.85
C LYS A 153 20.57 15.83 -5.07
N LYS A 154 19.97 15.95 -6.25
CA LYS A 154 20.65 15.70 -7.53
C LYS A 154 21.95 16.51 -7.65
N GLY A 155 23.02 15.83 -8.04
CA GLY A 155 24.37 16.34 -8.07
C GLY A 155 25.19 16.02 -6.82
N ASN A 156 24.57 15.41 -5.78
CA ASN A 156 25.23 14.96 -4.57
C ASN A 156 25.35 13.43 -4.49
N GLU A 157 25.09 12.69 -5.58
CA GLU A 157 25.06 11.23 -5.63
C GLU A 157 26.35 10.62 -5.07
N SER A 158 27.49 11.17 -5.50
CA SER A 158 28.83 10.73 -5.10
C SER A 158 29.43 11.57 -3.94
N VAL A 159 28.65 12.43 -3.30
CA VAL A 159 29.10 13.20 -2.12
C VAL A 159 28.90 12.38 -0.85
N TYR A 160 27.74 11.74 -0.72
CA TYR A 160 27.34 10.98 0.46
C TYR A 160 27.45 9.47 0.17
N THR A 161 28.68 8.96 0.14
CA THR A 161 29.00 7.56 -0.25
C THR A 161 29.40 6.69 0.92
N SER A 162 29.54 7.26 2.11
CA SER A 162 29.88 6.54 3.35
C SER A 162 29.22 7.18 4.57
N LYS A 163 29.20 6.44 5.70
CA LYS A 163 28.68 6.96 6.98
C LYS A 163 29.41 8.23 7.42
N GLU A 164 30.72 8.28 7.22
CA GLU A 164 31.58 9.41 7.58
C GLU A 164 31.25 10.67 6.77
N SER A 165 30.81 10.50 5.50
CA SER A 165 30.43 11.64 4.66
C SER A 165 29.13 12.32 5.10
N LEU A 166 28.36 11.65 5.94
CA LEU A 166 27.13 12.18 6.55
C LEU A 166 27.35 12.78 7.95
N ALA A 167 28.61 12.77 8.46
CA ALA A 167 28.92 13.29 9.79
C ALA A 167 28.59 14.79 9.90
N GLY A 168 27.77 15.13 10.91
CA GLY A 168 27.29 16.49 11.15
C GLY A 168 26.14 16.95 10.27
N GLU A 169 25.80 16.20 9.22
CA GLU A 169 24.70 16.50 8.31
C GLU A 169 23.32 16.13 8.91
N GLN A 170 22.26 16.76 8.41
CA GLN A 170 20.89 16.36 8.74
C GLN A 170 20.43 15.26 7.79
N VAL A 171 20.03 14.12 8.36
CA VAL A 171 19.47 12.99 7.61
C VAL A 171 18.04 12.77 8.06
N GLY A 172 17.11 12.82 7.11
CA GLY A 172 15.68 12.76 7.35
C GLY A 172 15.14 11.34 7.38
N ALA A 173 14.11 11.12 8.19
CA ALA A 173 13.26 9.94 8.19
C ALA A 173 11.84 10.30 8.64
N GLN A 174 10.86 9.47 8.29
CA GLN A 174 9.51 9.65 8.81
C GLN A 174 9.46 9.27 10.30
N ARG A 175 8.75 10.07 11.09
CA ARG A 175 8.61 9.85 12.53
C ARG A 175 8.04 8.48 12.86
N GLY A 176 8.64 7.83 13.86
CA GLY A 176 8.18 6.54 14.38
C GLY A 176 8.50 5.34 13.49
N THR A 177 9.30 5.52 12.43
CA THR A 177 9.72 4.45 11.52
C THR A 177 11.00 3.76 11.97
N VAL A 178 11.29 2.61 11.37
CA VAL A 178 12.61 1.97 11.54
C VAL A 178 13.72 2.77 10.85
N GLN A 179 13.40 3.59 9.86
CA GLN A 179 14.33 4.49 9.22
C GLN A 179 14.84 5.58 10.17
N SER A 180 13.98 6.11 11.07
CA SER A 180 14.45 6.99 12.16
C SER A 180 15.49 6.29 13.03
N LYS A 181 15.20 5.06 13.48
CA LYS A 181 16.14 4.26 14.27
C LYS A 181 17.40 3.92 13.48
N LEU A 182 17.28 3.67 12.16
CA LEU A 182 18.41 3.39 11.30
C LEU A 182 19.35 4.59 11.21
N VAL A 183 18.83 5.81 11.10
CA VAL A 183 19.65 7.03 11.15
C VAL A 183 20.39 7.13 12.49
N GLU A 184 19.71 6.92 13.62
CA GLU A 184 20.34 7.01 14.95
C GLU A 184 21.41 5.93 15.16
N ASN A 185 21.17 4.70 14.73
CA ASN A 185 22.04 3.56 15.03
C ASN A 185 23.16 3.36 13.99
N ALA A 186 22.84 3.52 12.71
CA ALA A 186 23.79 3.28 11.62
C ALA A 186 24.55 4.54 11.18
N LEU A 187 24.00 5.74 11.46
CA LEU A 187 24.59 7.04 11.12
C LEU A 187 24.75 7.92 12.36
N PRO A 188 25.43 7.44 13.44
CA PRO A 188 25.40 8.09 14.77
C PRO A 188 26.06 9.48 14.79
N GLU A 189 26.85 9.83 13.80
CA GLU A 189 27.48 11.16 13.69
C GLU A 189 26.62 12.15 12.89
N SER A 190 25.53 11.69 12.26
CA SER A 190 24.53 12.55 11.60
C SER A 190 23.52 13.11 12.60
N LYS A 191 22.67 14.03 12.17
CA LYS A 191 21.58 14.60 12.95
C LYS A 191 20.25 14.14 12.35
N LEU A 192 19.51 13.35 13.12
CA LEU A 192 18.17 12.93 12.71
C LEU A 192 17.25 14.16 12.53
N PHE A 193 16.55 14.18 11.39
CA PHE A 193 15.51 15.16 11.07
C PHE A 193 14.20 14.42 10.76
N GLU A 194 13.16 14.65 11.54
CA GLU A 194 11.90 13.92 11.41
C GLU A 194 10.76 14.82 10.93
N LEU A 195 9.99 14.31 9.96
CA LEU A 195 8.67 14.82 9.59
C LEU A 195 7.66 13.67 9.57
N ASP A 196 6.38 14.03 9.50
CA ASP A 196 5.30 13.04 9.52
C ASP A 196 4.99 12.49 8.12
N LYS A 197 5.55 13.11 7.06
CA LYS A 197 5.15 12.84 5.66
C LYS A 197 6.36 12.71 4.73
N TRP A 198 6.41 11.63 3.95
CA TRP A 198 7.47 11.38 2.97
C TRP A 198 7.58 12.46 1.88
N PRO A 199 6.47 12.97 1.28
CA PRO A 199 6.60 14.05 0.29
C PRO A 199 7.23 15.32 0.87
N ALA A 200 7.00 15.63 2.13
CA ALA A 200 7.61 16.79 2.80
C ALA A 200 9.12 16.57 3.00
N LEU A 201 9.53 15.37 3.42
CA LEU A 201 10.95 15.01 3.54
C LEU A 201 11.68 15.08 2.19
N ALA A 202 11.08 14.56 1.12
CA ALA A 202 11.63 14.63 -0.23
C ALA A 202 11.82 16.09 -0.69
N LEU A 203 10.90 16.98 -0.34
CA LEU A 203 10.98 18.42 -0.65
C LEU A 203 12.12 19.10 0.11
N GLU A 204 12.36 18.73 1.38
CA GLU A 204 13.50 19.24 2.16
C GLU A 204 14.85 18.87 1.53
N VAL A 205 15.00 17.64 1.04
CA VAL A 205 16.18 17.21 0.28
C VAL A 205 16.30 17.97 -1.03
N ALA A 206 15.23 18.06 -1.81
CA ALA A 206 15.23 18.75 -3.10
C ALA A 206 15.65 20.22 -2.98
N ASN A 207 15.23 20.88 -1.91
CA ASN A 207 15.60 22.26 -1.60
C ASN A 207 17.03 22.38 -1.03
N GLY A 208 17.64 21.27 -0.57
CA GLY A 208 18.96 21.26 0.07
C GLY A 208 18.93 21.76 1.52
N ASN A 209 17.76 21.69 2.17
CA ASN A 209 17.62 22.02 3.59
C ASN A 209 18.17 20.92 4.49
N ILE A 210 18.11 19.67 4.04
CA ILE A 210 18.74 18.50 4.66
C ILE A 210 19.59 17.76 3.61
N ALA A 211 20.58 16.99 4.06
CA ALA A 211 21.53 16.31 3.19
C ALA A 211 20.90 15.13 2.46
N ALA A 212 20.11 14.33 3.17
CA ALA A 212 19.56 13.08 2.67
C ALA A 212 18.29 12.67 3.43
N ILE A 213 17.56 11.69 2.89
CA ILE A 213 16.55 10.89 3.60
C ILE A 213 16.82 9.41 3.43
N VAL A 214 16.47 8.62 4.45
CA VAL A 214 16.47 7.16 4.40
C VAL A 214 15.06 6.68 4.18
N VAL A 215 14.84 5.83 3.17
CA VAL A 215 13.52 5.33 2.78
C VAL A 215 13.64 3.93 2.17
N ASP A 216 12.55 3.19 2.13
CA ASP A 216 12.46 1.90 1.42
C ASP A 216 12.72 2.07 -0.09
N GLY A 217 13.40 1.09 -0.71
CA GLY A 217 13.82 1.18 -2.12
C GLY A 217 12.66 1.38 -3.09
N ALA A 218 11.57 0.63 -2.91
CA ALA A 218 10.37 0.77 -3.73
C ALA A 218 9.77 2.19 -3.68
N VAL A 219 9.78 2.81 -2.50
CA VAL A 219 9.29 4.19 -2.31
C VAL A 219 10.29 5.20 -2.84
N ALA A 220 11.60 4.92 -2.73
CA ALA A 220 12.65 5.75 -3.31
C ALA A 220 12.44 5.93 -4.82
N ASP A 221 12.17 4.85 -5.54
CA ASP A 221 11.91 4.87 -6.98
C ASP A 221 10.71 5.77 -7.34
N GLY A 222 9.64 5.70 -6.57
CA GLY A 222 8.49 6.59 -6.73
C GLY A 222 8.83 8.06 -6.47
N LEU A 223 9.52 8.36 -5.37
CA LEU A 223 9.90 9.73 -5.03
C LEU A 223 10.81 10.39 -6.07
N ILE A 224 11.80 9.64 -6.61
CA ILE A 224 12.71 10.18 -7.64
C ILE A 224 12.06 10.31 -9.00
N ALA A 225 11.13 9.41 -9.36
CA ALA A 225 10.38 9.50 -10.62
C ALA A 225 9.55 10.80 -10.71
N ASN A 226 9.19 11.35 -9.56
CA ASN A 226 8.31 12.52 -9.43
C ASN A 226 9.01 13.81 -9.00
N ASN A 227 10.33 13.75 -8.80
CA ASN A 227 11.11 14.92 -8.42
C ASN A 227 12.50 14.87 -9.04
N ASP A 228 12.66 15.53 -10.17
CA ASP A 228 13.93 15.63 -10.91
C ASP A 228 15.12 16.23 -10.11
N ASN A 229 14.86 16.77 -8.91
CA ASN A 229 15.88 17.39 -8.08
C ASN A 229 16.45 16.47 -7.00
N ILE A 230 15.96 15.22 -6.91
CA ILE A 230 16.47 14.21 -5.99
C ILE A 230 16.87 12.94 -6.73
N VAL A 231 17.72 12.13 -6.10
CA VAL A 231 18.26 10.91 -6.68
C VAL A 231 18.73 9.97 -5.57
N ILE A 232 18.84 8.68 -5.86
CA ILE A 232 19.48 7.72 -4.97
C ILE A 232 21.01 7.99 -4.94
N ALA A 233 21.59 8.04 -3.74
CA ALA A 233 23.02 8.19 -3.53
C ALA A 233 23.78 6.91 -3.85
N ASP A 234 25.08 7.04 -4.18
CA ASP A 234 26.03 5.93 -4.29
C ASP A 234 26.40 5.40 -2.88
N PHE A 235 25.39 5.13 -2.06
CA PHE A 235 25.50 4.70 -0.67
C PHE A 235 24.75 3.39 -0.47
N GLU A 236 25.37 2.44 0.20
CA GLU A 236 24.73 1.17 0.55
C GLU A 236 24.75 0.96 2.06
N PHE A 237 23.59 0.68 2.64
CA PHE A 237 23.51 0.18 4.00
C PHE A 237 24.03 -1.26 4.06
N SER A 238 24.57 -1.68 5.22
CA SER A 238 24.91 -3.09 5.41
C SER A 238 23.65 -3.95 5.38
N LYS A 239 23.78 -5.24 5.05
CA LYS A 239 22.64 -6.17 5.05
C LYS A 239 22.03 -6.34 6.44
N GLU A 240 22.82 -6.13 7.48
CA GLU A 240 22.36 -6.17 8.87
C GLU A 240 21.50 -4.94 9.21
N ASP A 241 21.85 -3.79 8.63
CA ASP A 241 21.15 -2.52 8.87
C ASP A 241 19.87 -2.36 8.01
N ALA A 242 19.74 -3.06 6.88
CA ALA A 242 18.81 -2.67 5.82
C ALA A 242 17.88 -3.77 5.26
N ASN A 243 17.89 -4.99 5.83
CA ASN A 243 17.04 -6.06 5.33
C ASN A 243 15.77 -6.18 6.18
N PHE A 244 14.74 -5.44 5.81
CA PHE A 244 13.50 -5.35 6.57
C PHE A 244 12.34 -6.08 5.89
N GLY A 245 11.55 -6.80 6.72
CA GLY A 245 10.30 -7.43 6.28
C GLY A 245 9.08 -6.59 6.65
N LYS A 246 8.16 -6.42 5.70
CA LYS A 246 6.88 -5.75 5.88
C LYS A 246 5.83 -6.75 6.35
N ALA A 247 5.09 -6.43 7.40
CA ALA A 247 4.05 -7.27 7.97
C ALA A 247 2.87 -6.44 8.47
N GLY A 248 1.70 -7.06 8.56
CA GLY A 248 0.54 -6.48 9.24
C GLY A 248 0.74 -6.54 10.76
N VAL A 249 0.09 -5.66 11.50
CA VAL A 249 0.17 -5.58 12.96
C VAL A 249 -1.19 -5.74 13.61
N LEU A 250 -1.26 -6.56 14.67
CA LEU A 250 -2.47 -6.86 15.42
C LEU A 250 -2.22 -6.61 16.92
N ALA A 251 -3.29 -6.34 17.66
CA ALA A 251 -3.22 -6.34 19.11
C ALA A 251 -2.86 -7.74 19.61
N LYS A 252 -2.11 -7.79 20.73
CA LYS A 252 -1.79 -9.07 21.35
C LYS A 252 -3.04 -9.81 21.80
N GLY A 253 -3.04 -11.13 21.57
CA GLY A 253 -4.14 -12.02 21.92
C GLY A 253 -5.20 -12.17 20.84
N HIS A 254 -5.02 -11.54 19.65
CA HIS A 254 -5.87 -11.73 18.47
C HIS A 254 -5.31 -12.85 17.57
N ASP A 255 -4.95 -13.99 18.17
CA ASP A 255 -4.27 -15.10 17.48
C ASP A 255 -5.14 -15.72 16.39
N ASP A 256 -6.45 -15.81 16.61
CA ASP A 256 -7.42 -16.29 15.63
C ASP A 256 -7.41 -15.46 14.34
N LEU A 257 -7.45 -14.13 14.47
CA LEU A 257 -7.36 -13.23 13.33
C LEU A 257 -5.98 -13.32 12.66
N LYS A 258 -4.89 -13.39 13.45
CA LYS A 258 -3.54 -13.53 12.94
C LYS A 258 -3.35 -14.80 12.11
N GLU A 259 -3.89 -15.94 12.56
CA GLU A 259 -3.84 -17.21 11.82
C GLU A 259 -4.56 -17.10 10.47
N LEU A 260 -5.74 -16.49 10.42
CA LEU A 260 -6.47 -16.26 9.18
C LEU A 260 -5.66 -15.34 8.24
N VAL A 261 -5.15 -14.21 8.75
CA VAL A 261 -4.37 -13.26 7.95
C VAL A 261 -3.11 -13.91 7.39
N ASN A 262 -2.41 -14.71 8.19
CA ASN A 262 -1.23 -15.45 7.73
C ASN A 262 -1.58 -16.46 6.62
N ALA A 263 -2.72 -17.13 6.73
CA ALA A 263 -3.20 -18.02 5.66
C ALA A 263 -3.51 -17.24 4.37
N VAL A 264 -4.12 -16.07 4.46
CA VAL A 264 -4.35 -15.19 3.30
C VAL A 264 -3.01 -14.80 2.68
N ILE A 265 -2.06 -14.28 3.47
CA ILE A 265 -0.73 -13.86 3.00
C ILE A 265 -0.03 -15.04 2.29
N THR A 266 0.01 -16.20 2.93
CA THR A 266 0.63 -17.40 2.35
C THR A 266 0.02 -17.78 1.00
N ASN A 267 -1.30 -17.75 0.89
CA ASN A 267 -2.01 -18.11 -0.32
C ASN A 267 -1.72 -17.13 -1.47
N VAL A 268 -1.82 -15.82 -1.21
CA VAL A 268 -1.59 -14.79 -2.24
C VAL A 268 -0.11 -14.66 -2.67
N GLN A 269 0.81 -15.07 -1.79
CA GLN A 269 2.23 -15.20 -2.15
C GLN A 269 2.48 -16.44 -3.02
N ASN A 270 1.88 -17.58 -2.67
CA ASN A 270 2.06 -18.85 -3.38
C ASN A 270 1.47 -18.85 -4.78
N ASP A 271 0.33 -18.17 -4.99
CA ASP A 271 -0.30 -18.08 -6.31
C ASP A 271 0.19 -16.88 -7.15
N GLY A 272 1.05 -16.02 -6.57
CA GLY A 272 1.65 -14.87 -7.23
C GLY A 272 0.74 -13.65 -7.34
N SER A 273 -0.47 -13.70 -6.79
CA SER A 273 -1.44 -12.59 -6.89
C SER A 273 -0.99 -11.35 -6.10
N PHE A 274 -0.27 -11.53 -4.98
CA PHE A 274 0.32 -10.38 -4.27
C PHE A 274 1.39 -9.67 -5.12
N GLN A 275 2.27 -10.43 -5.80
CA GLN A 275 3.28 -9.83 -6.68
C GLN A 275 2.62 -9.07 -7.85
N ALA A 276 1.57 -9.64 -8.44
CA ALA A 276 0.82 -8.96 -9.49
C ALA A 276 0.18 -7.64 -9.00
N ALA A 277 -0.40 -7.65 -7.79
CA ALA A 277 -0.96 -6.45 -7.16
C ALA A 277 0.13 -5.39 -6.84
N TYR A 278 1.31 -5.84 -6.44
CA TYR A 278 2.46 -4.95 -6.21
C TYR A 278 2.91 -4.30 -7.53
N ASP A 279 3.08 -5.08 -8.59
CA ASP A 279 3.50 -4.58 -9.91
C ASP A 279 2.46 -3.60 -10.48
N GLU A 280 1.16 -3.90 -10.36
CA GLU A 280 0.07 -2.98 -10.74
C GLU A 280 0.11 -1.67 -9.93
N ALA A 281 0.38 -1.76 -8.64
CA ALA A 281 0.49 -0.58 -7.78
C ALA A 281 1.70 0.30 -8.16
N VAL A 282 2.84 -0.31 -8.54
CA VAL A 282 4.01 0.41 -9.07
C VAL A 282 3.65 1.13 -10.38
N GLU A 283 3.03 0.44 -11.34
CA GLU A 283 2.60 1.04 -12.60
C GLU A 283 1.61 2.19 -12.38
N LEU A 284 0.64 2.00 -11.48
CA LEU A 284 -0.36 3.01 -11.14
C LEU A 284 0.29 4.26 -10.54
N SER A 285 1.15 4.11 -9.54
CA SER A 285 1.84 5.23 -8.88
C SER A 285 2.70 6.02 -9.86
N GLN A 286 3.46 5.32 -10.72
CA GLN A 286 4.26 5.94 -11.77
C GLN A 286 3.40 6.72 -12.78
N SER A 287 2.24 6.17 -13.18
CA SER A 287 1.31 6.85 -14.10
C SER A 287 0.70 8.12 -13.52
N MET A 288 0.58 8.16 -12.20
CA MET A 288 0.04 9.31 -11.45
C MET A 288 1.11 10.35 -11.11
N GLY A 289 2.37 9.97 -11.21
CA GLY A 289 3.48 10.82 -10.80
C GLY A 289 3.61 10.91 -9.26
N ILE A 290 3.49 9.78 -8.55
CA ILE A 290 3.67 9.70 -7.08
C ILE A 290 4.52 8.49 -6.70
#